data_b9a3576e1a81b6f9045779239ce85ea2
#
_entry.id   b9a3576e1a81b6f9045779239ce85ea2
#
_cell.length_a   1.000
_cell.length_b   1.000
_cell.length_c   1.000
_cell.angle_alpha   90.00
_cell.angle_beta   90.00
_cell.angle_gamma   90.00
#
_symmetry.space_group_name_H-M   'P 1'
#
loop_
_entity.id
_entity.type
_entity.pdbx_description
1 polymer ?
#
loop_
_entity_poly.entity_id
_entity_poly.type
_entity_poly.pdbx_seq_one_letter_code
_entity_poly.pdbx_strand_id
1 'polypeptide(L)'
;MFKSLYCCARTVARHENGPAAQCRLKYLEYLAAGGSGLHSLRANARAIYRSAVCMNLDDTSPVERTAIEKAAKDWANRHYLNVFGISLEETEKEFRFITCRWLRYAGRLRQSDTQPIPHHSSIEAYCSFMVEERGLATMTAATSRCQLGKFFTYVGERPLKHLRSSDVDQFLASLGAKGWTRTSICCAAHIIRGFFKFSETQKWTKPGISGEIHGPRIYRHERLPLGPTWPDVQRLLASTETDDKYDIRDRAILLLLAIYGMRAGEVRRIRLEDMDSDKGTLTIPLTKQRRARICPMIPSLA
;
A
#
# COMPACT_ATOMS: atom_id res chain seq x y z
N MET A 1 25.65 -0.01 -13.56
CA MET A 1 24.56 0.64 -12.81
C MET A 1 25.05 1.76 -11.88
N PHE A 2 25.93 1.52 -10.86
CA PHE A 2 26.33 2.61 -9.93
C PHE A 2 27.00 3.78 -10.63
N LYS A 3 27.83 3.54 -11.65
CA LYS A 3 28.44 4.61 -12.48
C LYS A 3 27.43 5.43 -13.28
N SER A 4 26.29 4.89 -13.62
CA SER A 4 25.21 5.64 -14.28
C SER A 4 24.33 6.41 -13.29
N LEU A 5 24.31 5.99 -12.02
CA LEU A 5 23.56 6.67 -10.96
C LEU A 5 24.30 7.88 -10.37
N TYR A 6 25.63 7.81 -10.27
CA TYR A 6 26.45 8.81 -9.59
C TYR A 6 27.62 9.28 -10.43
N CYS A 7 27.83 10.59 -10.47
CA CYS A 7 28.99 11.21 -11.15
C CYS A 7 30.26 11.24 -10.27
N CYS A 8 30.11 11.16 -8.94
CA CYS A 8 31.25 11.22 -8.01
C CYS A 8 31.90 9.85 -7.85
N ALA A 9 33.17 9.72 -8.25
CA ALA A 9 33.94 8.47 -8.18
C ALA A 9 34.00 7.86 -6.76
N ARG A 10 34.13 8.70 -5.73
CA ARG A 10 34.11 8.28 -4.33
C ARG A 10 32.77 7.63 -3.92
N THR A 11 31.67 8.18 -4.42
CA THR A 11 30.33 7.61 -4.15
C THR A 11 30.15 6.28 -4.88
N VAL A 12 30.61 6.19 -6.13
CA VAL A 12 30.59 4.94 -6.91
C VAL A 12 31.39 3.87 -6.19
N ALA A 13 32.66 4.13 -5.82
CA ALA A 13 33.52 3.20 -5.11
C ALA A 13 32.88 2.74 -3.78
N ARG A 14 32.25 3.65 -3.03
CA ARG A 14 31.55 3.30 -1.80
C ARG A 14 30.41 2.32 -2.04
N HIS A 15 29.66 2.47 -3.13
CA HIS A 15 28.58 1.53 -3.47
C HIS A 15 29.09 0.20 -4.00
N GLU A 16 30.16 0.21 -4.79
CA GLU A 16 30.77 -0.99 -5.37
C GLU A 16 31.47 -1.85 -4.33
N ASN A 17 32.18 -1.25 -3.36
CA ASN A 17 32.94 -1.95 -2.32
C ASN A 17 32.16 -2.11 -1.01
N GLY A 18 30.92 -1.63 -0.93
CA GLY A 18 30.12 -1.70 0.30
C GLY A 18 29.41 -3.04 0.48
N PRO A 19 28.84 -3.28 1.67
CA PRO A 19 28.17 -4.52 2.01
C PRO A 19 27.09 -4.92 1.01
N ALA A 20 26.94 -6.21 0.72
CA ALA A 20 25.96 -6.78 -0.21
C ALA A 20 25.91 -6.09 -1.58
N ALA A 21 27.07 -5.75 -2.15
CA ALA A 21 27.18 -4.94 -3.37
C ALA A 21 26.50 -5.59 -4.58
N GLN A 22 26.70 -6.88 -4.80
CA GLN A 22 26.10 -7.62 -5.91
C GLN A 22 24.58 -7.75 -5.77
N CYS A 23 24.12 -8.07 -4.55
CA CYS A 23 22.70 -8.18 -4.24
C CYS A 23 21.98 -6.82 -4.45
N ARG A 24 22.59 -5.70 -4.03
CA ARG A 24 22.07 -4.34 -4.25
C ARG A 24 22.04 -3.96 -5.73
N LEU A 25 23.08 -4.34 -6.47
CA LEU A 25 23.18 -4.06 -7.90
C LEU A 25 22.05 -4.73 -8.66
N LYS A 26 21.82 -6.03 -8.49
CA LYS A 26 20.76 -6.80 -9.13
C LYS A 26 19.38 -6.20 -8.87
N TYR A 27 19.13 -5.77 -7.63
CA TYR A 27 17.86 -5.15 -7.28
C TYR A 27 17.64 -3.80 -7.97
N LEU A 28 18.66 -2.98 -8.10
CA LEU A 28 18.57 -1.70 -8.81
C LEU A 28 18.38 -1.90 -10.32
N GLU A 29 18.99 -2.91 -10.89
CA GLU A 29 18.78 -3.30 -12.29
C GLU A 29 17.35 -3.76 -12.54
N TYR A 30 16.78 -4.56 -11.62
CA TYR A 30 15.38 -4.94 -11.65
C TYR A 30 14.44 -3.72 -11.58
N LEU A 31 14.71 -2.76 -10.69
CA LEU A 31 13.91 -1.54 -10.61
C LEU A 31 14.02 -0.68 -11.88
N ALA A 32 15.21 -0.61 -12.49
CA ALA A 32 15.43 0.11 -13.72
C ALA A 32 14.68 -0.53 -14.90
N ALA A 33 14.74 -1.86 -15.03
CA ALA A 33 13.97 -2.62 -16.01
C ALA A 33 12.45 -2.43 -15.84
N GLY A 34 11.99 -2.22 -14.60
CA GLY A 34 10.60 -1.87 -14.28
C GLY A 34 10.23 -0.39 -14.53
N GLY A 35 11.10 0.39 -15.19
CA GLY A 35 10.81 1.78 -15.55
C GLY A 35 11.04 2.80 -14.44
N SER A 36 11.75 2.46 -13.37
CA SER A 36 12.05 3.43 -12.31
C SER A 36 12.98 4.54 -12.79
N GLY A 37 12.58 5.79 -12.61
CA GLY A 37 13.38 6.96 -12.99
C GLY A 37 14.65 7.13 -12.12
N LEU A 38 15.61 7.91 -12.63
CA LEU A 38 16.93 8.12 -12.03
C LEU A 38 16.87 8.59 -10.57
N HIS A 39 15.94 9.49 -10.24
CA HIS A 39 15.76 9.98 -8.89
C HIS A 39 15.34 8.85 -7.91
N SER A 40 14.37 8.05 -8.31
CA SER A 40 13.89 6.90 -7.52
C SER A 40 14.99 5.84 -7.36
N LEU A 41 15.76 5.56 -8.40
CA LEU A 41 16.89 4.63 -8.34
C LEU A 41 17.96 5.10 -7.35
N ARG A 42 18.31 6.40 -7.37
CA ARG A 42 19.25 7.00 -6.40
C ARG A 42 18.74 6.92 -4.96
N ALA A 43 17.45 7.19 -4.75
CA ALA A 43 16.83 7.08 -3.44
C ALA A 43 16.87 5.63 -2.90
N ASN A 44 16.46 4.66 -3.75
CA ASN A 44 16.56 3.25 -3.40
C ASN A 44 18.01 2.80 -3.15
N ALA A 45 18.97 3.21 -4.01
CA ALA A 45 20.38 2.85 -3.84
C ALA A 45 20.93 3.32 -2.48
N ARG A 46 20.60 4.55 -2.07
CA ARG A 46 20.99 5.08 -0.75
C ARG A 46 20.34 4.32 0.39
N ALA A 47 19.05 4.01 0.27
CA ALA A 47 18.31 3.33 1.33
C ALA A 47 18.78 1.88 1.53
N ILE A 48 18.94 1.09 0.45
CA ILE A 48 19.44 -0.30 0.56
C ILE A 48 20.92 -0.36 0.96
N TYR A 49 21.74 0.62 0.58
CA TYR A 49 23.12 0.73 1.08
C TYR A 49 23.13 0.95 2.60
N ARG A 50 22.31 1.88 3.08
CA ARG A 50 22.14 2.16 4.51
C ARG A 50 21.73 0.91 5.27
N SER A 51 20.74 0.16 4.78
CA SER A 51 20.29 -1.09 5.38
C SER A 51 21.40 -2.14 5.42
N ALA A 52 22.15 -2.28 4.31
CA ALA A 52 23.25 -3.22 4.23
C ALA A 52 24.36 -2.91 5.24
N VAL A 53 24.70 -1.62 5.41
CA VAL A 53 25.70 -1.17 6.41
C VAL A 53 25.20 -1.37 7.83
N CYS A 54 23.96 -0.94 8.14
CA CYS A 54 23.41 -1.05 9.50
C CYS A 54 23.31 -2.50 10.00
N MET A 55 23.07 -3.42 9.08
CA MET A 55 22.89 -4.84 9.41
C MET A 55 24.13 -5.69 9.10
N ASN A 56 25.21 -5.09 8.62
CA ASN A 56 26.44 -5.75 8.18
C ASN A 56 26.15 -6.96 7.26
N LEU A 57 25.35 -6.73 6.19
CA LEU A 57 24.90 -7.80 5.31
C LEU A 57 25.96 -8.19 4.30
N ASP A 58 26.14 -9.49 4.10
CA ASP A 58 26.83 -10.06 2.93
C ASP A 58 25.88 -10.16 1.70
N ASP A 59 26.32 -10.82 0.63
CA ASP A 59 25.51 -11.00 -0.59
C ASP A 59 24.55 -12.20 -0.55
N THR A 60 24.69 -13.12 0.39
CA THR A 60 24.05 -14.44 0.35
C THR A 60 23.25 -14.83 1.58
N SER A 61 23.68 -14.44 2.77
CA SER A 61 23.05 -14.90 4.02
C SER A 61 21.59 -14.50 4.13
N PRO A 62 20.72 -15.41 4.57
CA PRO A 62 19.32 -15.11 4.82
C PRO A 62 19.19 -14.18 6.03
N VAL A 63 18.17 -13.31 5.99
CA VAL A 63 17.93 -12.27 6.99
C VAL A 63 16.55 -12.45 7.60
N GLU A 64 16.47 -12.52 8.91
CA GLU A 64 15.22 -12.63 9.63
C GLU A 64 14.54 -11.27 9.76
N ARG A 65 13.21 -11.29 9.76
CA ARG A 65 12.40 -10.07 9.89
C ARG A 65 12.64 -9.36 11.22
N THR A 66 12.85 -10.10 12.29
CA THR A 66 13.17 -9.57 13.63
C THR A 66 14.45 -8.75 13.64
N ALA A 67 15.47 -9.20 12.90
CA ALA A 67 16.72 -8.45 12.73
C ALA A 67 16.50 -7.11 12.00
N ILE A 68 15.61 -7.10 10.98
CA ILE A 68 15.26 -5.86 10.27
C ILE A 68 14.52 -4.90 11.20
N GLU A 69 13.60 -5.39 12.02
CA GLU A 69 12.83 -4.57 12.97
C GLU A 69 13.74 -3.93 14.02
N LYS A 70 14.71 -4.70 14.54
CA LYS A 70 15.73 -4.18 15.46
C LYS A 70 16.59 -3.10 14.78
N ALA A 71 17.13 -3.40 13.61
CA ALA A 71 17.95 -2.46 12.86
C ALA A 71 17.21 -1.16 12.50
N ALA A 72 15.91 -1.25 12.18
CA ALA A 72 15.07 -0.08 11.90
C ALA A 72 14.94 0.83 13.12
N LYS A 73 14.67 0.28 14.30
CA LYS A 73 14.62 1.01 15.57
C LYS A 73 15.95 1.67 15.91
N ASP A 74 17.03 0.89 15.81
CA ASP A 74 18.39 1.38 16.11
C ASP A 74 18.81 2.49 15.14
N TRP A 75 18.41 2.38 13.87
CA TRP A 75 18.63 3.42 12.86
C TRP A 75 17.82 4.68 13.16
N ALA A 76 16.54 4.55 13.39
CA ALA A 76 15.66 5.68 13.68
C ALA A 76 16.12 6.45 14.91
N ASN A 77 16.46 5.77 15.99
CA ASN A 77 16.94 6.40 17.24
C ASN A 77 18.25 7.15 17.06
N ARG A 78 19.17 6.67 16.20
CA ARG A 78 20.48 7.33 15.99
C ARG A 78 20.43 8.47 14.98
N HIS A 79 19.49 8.45 14.03
CA HIS A 79 19.48 9.38 12.90
C HIS A 79 18.18 10.17 12.81
N TYR A 80 17.36 10.12 13.85
CA TYR A 80 16.18 10.96 13.96
C TYR A 80 16.60 12.43 14.11
N LEU A 81 16.62 13.11 12.98
CA LEU A 81 16.69 14.56 12.94
C LEU A 81 15.27 15.03 12.65
N ASN A 82 14.66 15.72 13.61
CA ASN A 82 13.33 16.33 13.46
C ASN A 82 13.36 17.51 12.48
N VAL A 83 14.00 17.34 11.32
CA VAL A 83 14.31 18.37 10.31
C VAL A 83 13.20 18.41 9.30
N PHE A 84 12.11 17.93 9.28
CA PHE A 84 11.01 18.08 8.31
C PHE A 84 9.65 17.51 8.82
N GLY A 85 9.45 17.41 10.15
CA GLY A 85 8.21 16.89 10.69
C GLY A 85 7.97 15.38 10.44
N ILE A 86 9.01 14.65 10.01
CA ILE A 86 8.94 13.19 9.85
C ILE A 86 9.05 12.56 11.23
N SER A 87 8.08 11.72 11.60
CA SER A 87 8.09 11.06 12.88
C SER A 87 9.12 9.92 12.93
N LEU A 88 9.57 9.59 14.14
CA LEU A 88 10.45 8.44 14.39
C LEU A 88 9.82 7.14 13.83
N GLU A 89 8.52 6.99 14.00
CA GLU A 89 7.76 5.85 13.49
C GLU A 89 7.74 5.76 11.95
N GLU A 90 7.67 6.90 11.26
CA GLU A 90 7.75 6.94 9.79
C GLU A 90 9.14 6.57 9.30
N THR A 91 10.19 7.02 9.99
CA THR A 91 11.59 6.65 9.68
C THR A 91 11.80 5.14 9.83
N GLU A 92 11.27 4.53 10.89
CA GLU A 92 11.30 3.07 11.07
C GLU A 92 10.51 2.34 9.97
N LYS A 93 9.32 2.84 9.63
CA LYS A 93 8.46 2.25 8.59
C LYS A 93 9.13 2.27 7.23
N GLU A 94 9.77 3.39 6.87
CA GLU A 94 10.50 3.51 5.61
C GLU A 94 11.65 2.51 5.54
N PHE A 95 12.48 2.45 6.57
CA PHE A 95 13.61 1.52 6.64
C PHE A 95 13.15 0.07 6.47
N ARG A 96 12.14 -0.35 7.25
CA ARG A 96 11.57 -1.70 7.18
C ARG A 96 10.99 -2.01 5.80
N PHE A 97 10.23 -1.07 5.24
CA PHE A 97 9.57 -1.25 3.95
C PHE A 97 10.58 -1.50 2.83
N ILE A 98 11.59 -0.64 2.72
CA ILE A 98 12.59 -0.73 1.65
C ILE A 98 13.46 -1.97 1.83
N THR A 99 13.92 -2.25 3.06
CA THR A 99 14.76 -3.41 3.37
C THR A 99 14.02 -4.73 3.10
N CYS A 100 12.79 -4.87 3.57
CA CYS A 100 11.99 -6.07 3.33
C CYS A 100 11.70 -6.27 1.84
N ARG A 101 11.42 -5.20 1.09
CA ARG A 101 11.17 -5.26 -0.34
C ARG A 101 12.41 -5.74 -1.12
N TRP A 102 13.57 -5.18 -0.81
CA TRP A 102 14.84 -5.59 -1.39
C TRP A 102 15.19 -7.04 -1.08
N LEU A 103 15.18 -7.42 0.19
CA LEU A 103 15.55 -8.79 0.62
C LEU A 103 14.54 -9.84 0.15
N ARG A 104 13.26 -9.49 0.00
CA ARG A 104 12.25 -10.38 -0.61
C ARG A 104 12.55 -10.61 -2.10
N TYR A 105 12.89 -9.56 -2.84
CA TYR A 105 13.33 -9.70 -4.23
C TYR A 105 14.55 -10.62 -4.34
N ALA A 106 15.50 -10.48 -3.44
CA ALA A 106 16.71 -11.29 -3.41
C ALA A 106 16.50 -12.74 -2.90
N GLY A 107 15.28 -13.12 -2.50
CA GLY A 107 14.98 -14.42 -1.91
C GLY A 107 15.65 -14.66 -0.55
N ARG A 108 16.13 -13.58 0.11
CA ARG A 108 16.93 -13.65 1.35
C ARG A 108 16.13 -13.35 2.61
N LEU A 109 14.93 -12.80 2.46
CA LEU A 109 14.07 -12.53 3.60
C LEU A 109 13.52 -13.85 4.14
N ARG A 110 14.05 -14.31 5.28
CA ARG A 110 13.36 -15.34 6.05
C ARG A 110 12.10 -14.71 6.62
N GLN A 111 10.96 -15.25 6.23
CA GLN A 111 9.79 -15.04 7.06
C GLN A 111 10.14 -15.71 8.39
N SER A 112 10.18 -14.93 9.48
CA SER A 112 10.09 -15.55 10.80
C SER A 112 8.94 -16.54 10.72
N ASP A 113 9.07 -17.68 11.39
CA ASP A 113 7.95 -18.59 11.66
C ASP A 113 6.85 -17.75 12.34
N THR A 114 6.16 -16.96 11.52
CA THR A 114 4.90 -16.37 11.93
C THR A 114 4.04 -17.58 12.17
N GLN A 115 3.72 -17.85 13.41
CA GLN A 115 2.73 -18.86 13.76
C GLN A 115 1.62 -18.76 12.72
N PRO A 116 1.27 -19.89 12.08
CA PRO A 116 0.26 -19.86 11.02
C PRO A 116 -0.94 -19.10 11.56
N ILE A 117 -1.42 -18.13 10.78
CA ILE A 117 -2.60 -17.35 11.18
C ILE A 117 -3.70 -18.35 11.50
N PRO A 118 -4.29 -18.33 12.73
CA PRO A 118 -5.37 -19.24 13.07
C PRO A 118 -6.45 -19.20 11.99
N HIS A 119 -7.01 -20.35 11.66
CA HIS A 119 -8.05 -20.50 10.61
C HIS A 119 -7.64 -20.04 9.20
N HIS A 120 -6.35 -20.09 8.86
CA HIS A 120 -5.84 -19.67 7.55
C HIS A 120 -6.60 -20.32 6.39
N SER A 121 -6.85 -21.63 6.43
CA SER A 121 -7.60 -22.37 5.40
C SER A 121 -9.01 -21.82 5.21
N SER A 122 -9.71 -21.51 6.31
CA SER A 122 -11.06 -20.94 6.26
C SER A 122 -11.04 -19.50 5.69
N ILE A 123 -10.02 -18.71 6.00
CA ILE A 123 -9.83 -17.36 5.44
C ILE A 123 -9.61 -17.47 3.92
N GLU A 124 -8.75 -18.39 3.47
CA GLU A 124 -8.48 -18.56 2.04
C GLU A 124 -9.71 -19.05 1.29
N ALA A 125 -10.45 -20.01 1.82
CA ALA A 125 -11.72 -20.45 1.23
C ALA A 125 -12.71 -19.29 1.06
N TYR A 126 -12.82 -18.41 2.07
CA TYR A 126 -13.65 -17.20 1.94
C TYR A 126 -13.12 -16.22 0.90
N CYS A 127 -11.80 -16.03 0.82
CA CYS A 127 -11.20 -15.16 -0.17
C CYS A 127 -11.41 -15.69 -1.61
N SER A 128 -11.27 -16.99 -1.83
CA SER A 128 -11.58 -17.64 -3.13
C SER A 128 -13.05 -17.46 -3.50
N PHE A 129 -13.97 -17.73 -2.58
CA PHE A 129 -15.39 -17.46 -2.76
C PHE A 129 -15.69 -16.02 -3.18
N MET A 130 -15.02 -15.03 -2.52
CA MET A 130 -15.20 -13.62 -2.87
C MET A 130 -14.80 -13.32 -4.31
N VAL A 131 -13.70 -13.91 -4.80
CA VAL A 131 -13.17 -13.63 -6.13
C VAL A 131 -13.88 -14.47 -7.19
N GLU A 132 -13.99 -15.77 -6.99
CA GLU A 132 -14.42 -16.74 -8.00
C GLU A 132 -15.95 -16.73 -8.15
N GLU A 133 -16.69 -16.76 -7.04
CA GLU A 133 -18.15 -16.85 -7.10
C GLU A 133 -18.82 -15.47 -7.05
N ARG A 134 -18.29 -14.53 -6.23
CA ARG A 134 -18.87 -13.18 -6.10
C ARG A 134 -18.27 -12.18 -7.09
N GLY A 135 -17.22 -12.54 -7.83
CA GLY A 135 -16.55 -11.70 -8.79
C GLY A 135 -15.98 -10.38 -8.21
N LEU A 136 -15.61 -10.38 -6.92
CA LEU A 136 -15.03 -9.20 -6.28
C LEU A 136 -13.56 -9.01 -6.69
N ALA A 137 -13.07 -7.77 -6.60
CA ALA A 137 -11.68 -7.48 -6.95
C ALA A 137 -10.71 -8.20 -5.99
N THR A 138 -9.60 -8.69 -6.52
CA THR A 138 -8.53 -9.36 -5.75
C THR A 138 -8.00 -8.50 -4.60
N MET A 139 -7.98 -7.17 -4.78
CA MET A 139 -7.60 -6.22 -3.72
C MET A 139 -8.60 -6.24 -2.55
N THR A 140 -9.89 -6.45 -2.82
CA THR A 140 -10.92 -6.57 -1.77
C THR A 140 -10.71 -7.85 -0.97
N ALA A 141 -10.41 -8.96 -1.63
CA ALA A 141 -10.07 -10.22 -0.97
C ALA A 141 -8.77 -10.09 -0.13
N ALA A 142 -7.74 -9.42 -0.66
CA ALA A 142 -6.50 -9.15 0.07
C ALA A 142 -6.73 -8.30 1.34
N THR A 143 -7.60 -7.29 1.26
CA THR A 143 -8.00 -6.48 2.42
C THR A 143 -8.74 -7.33 3.45
N SER A 144 -9.67 -8.17 3.00
CA SER A 144 -10.42 -9.09 3.86
C SER A 144 -9.50 -10.09 4.55
N ARG A 145 -8.56 -10.69 3.81
CA ARG A 145 -7.52 -11.59 4.37
C ARG A 145 -6.73 -10.91 5.49
N CYS A 146 -6.29 -9.68 5.26
CA CYS A 146 -5.52 -8.93 6.26
C CYS A 146 -6.35 -8.65 7.53
N GLN A 147 -7.60 -8.24 7.40
CA GLN A 147 -8.46 -7.93 8.55
C GLN A 147 -8.88 -9.19 9.31
N LEU A 148 -9.24 -10.25 8.60
CA LEU A 148 -9.56 -11.55 9.22
C LEU A 148 -8.34 -12.15 9.92
N GLY A 149 -7.14 -12.02 9.32
CA GLY A 149 -5.90 -12.42 9.98
C GLY A 149 -5.69 -11.73 11.33
N LYS A 150 -5.96 -10.42 11.41
CA LYS A 150 -5.89 -9.68 12.70
C LYS A 150 -6.94 -10.17 13.71
N PHE A 151 -8.16 -10.42 13.25
CA PHE A 151 -9.23 -10.93 14.10
C PHE A 151 -8.88 -12.33 14.65
N PHE A 152 -8.48 -13.26 13.80
CA PHE A 152 -8.13 -14.61 14.23
C PHE A 152 -6.85 -14.68 15.06
N THR A 153 -5.88 -13.81 14.82
CA THR A 153 -4.73 -13.66 15.75
C THR A 153 -5.18 -13.17 17.13
N TYR A 154 -6.21 -12.32 17.21
CA TYR A 154 -6.75 -11.82 18.47
C TYR A 154 -7.51 -12.90 19.24
N VAL A 155 -8.36 -13.68 18.56
CA VAL A 155 -9.19 -14.72 19.22
C VAL A 155 -8.45 -16.05 19.40
N GLY A 156 -7.34 -16.27 18.70
CA GLY A 156 -6.55 -17.50 18.76
C GLY A 156 -7.18 -18.69 18.03
N GLU A 157 -6.74 -19.90 18.36
CA GLU A 157 -7.11 -21.16 17.69
C GLU A 157 -8.44 -21.77 18.15
N ARG A 158 -9.30 -20.99 18.81
CA ARG A 158 -10.61 -21.47 19.26
C ARG A 158 -11.46 -21.96 18.06
N PRO A 159 -12.11 -23.12 18.12
CA PRO A 159 -12.94 -23.64 17.04
C PRO A 159 -14.00 -22.61 16.61
N LEU A 160 -14.22 -22.44 15.29
CA LEU A 160 -15.17 -21.48 14.73
C LEU A 160 -16.59 -21.61 15.32
N LYS A 161 -17.02 -22.84 15.58
CA LYS A 161 -18.33 -23.14 16.19
C LYS A 161 -18.51 -22.61 17.64
N HIS A 162 -17.41 -22.25 18.30
CA HIS A 162 -17.43 -21.71 19.68
C HIS A 162 -17.29 -20.20 19.72
N LEU A 163 -17.02 -19.56 18.57
CA LEU A 163 -16.99 -18.09 18.50
C LEU A 163 -18.39 -17.51 18.62
N ARG A 164 -18.48 -16.35 19.24
CA ARG A 164 -19.70 -15.60 19.50
C ARG A 164 -19.59 -14.17 18.98
N SER A 165 -20.70 -13.49 18.83
CA SER A 165 -20.73 -12.05 18.50
C SER A 165 -19.94 -11.22 19.51
N SER A 166 -19.98 -11.58 20.81
CA SER A 166 -19.21 -10.92 21.87
C SER A 166 -17.68 -10.96 21.64
N ASP A 167 -17.14 -11.99 21.00
CA ASP A 167 -15.71 -12.05 20.66
C ASP A 167 -15.35 -11.01 19.57
N VAL A 168 -16.28 -10.77 18.66
CA VAL A 168 -16.14 -9.74 17.63
C VAL A 168 -16.22 -8.36 18.26
N ASP A 169 -17.17 -8.13 19.17
CA ASP A 169 -17.33 -6.85 19.86
C ASP A 169 -16.08 -6.49 20.68
N GLN A 170 -15.51 -7.45 21.40
CA GLN A 170 -14.26 -7.27 22.14
C GLN A 170 -13.10 -6.92 21.22
N PHE A 171 -12.99 -7.60 20.07
CA PHE A 171 -11.99 -7.26 19.07
C PHE A 171 -12.17 -5.84 18.54
N LEU A 172 -13.39 -5.45 18.14
CA LEU A 172 -13.69 -4.11 17.64
C LEU A 172 -13.40 -3.03 18.69
N ALA A 173 -13.75 -3.29 19.97
CA ALA A 173 -13.41 -2.40 21.07
C ALA A 173 -11.88 -2.25 21.23
N SER A 174 -11.11 -3.34 21.08
CA SER A 174 -9.66 -3.30 21.11
C SER A 174 -9.04 -2.46 20.00
N LEU A 175 -9.68 -2.40 18.82
CA LEU A 175 -9.25 -1.52 17.71
C LEU A 175 -9.50 -0.05 18.09
N GLY A 176 -10.62 0.25 18.72
CA GLY A 176 -10.92 1.60 19.23
C GLY A 176 -9.89 2.07 20.25
N ALA A 177 -9.53 1.22 21.22
CA ALA A 177 -8.49 1.51 22.21
C ALA A 177 -7.10 1.75 21.56
N LYS A 178 -6.84 1.16 20.39
CA LYS A 178 -5.63 1.41 19.57
C LYS A 178 -5.71 2.66 18.69
N GLY A 179 -6.74 3.48 18.84
CA GLY A 179 -6.90 4.73 18.08
C GLY A 179 -7.45 4.57 16.66
N TRP A 180 -8.08 3.45 16.32
CA TRP A 180 -8.71 3.29 15.01
C TRP A 180 -9.91 4.22 14.85
N THR A 181 -10.09 4.77 13.66
CA THR A 181 -11.27 5.60 13.37
C THR A 181 -12.54 4.76 13.32
N ARG A 182 -13.70 5.34 13.63
CA ARG A 182 -15.02 4.67 13.54
C ARG A 182 -15.24 4.05 12.16
N THR A 183 -14.86 4.74 11.09
CA THR A 183 -14.96 4.24 9.72
C THR A 183 -14.14 2.97 9.52
N SER A 184 -12.89 2.94 10.02
CA SER A 184 -12.02 1.77 9.93
C SER A 184 -12.56 0.58 10.73
N ILE A 185 -13.10 0.83 11.91
CA ILE A 185 -13.75 -0.20 12.74
C ILE A 185 -15.00 -0.74 12.05
N CYS A 186 -15.82 0.13 11.47
CA CYS A 186 -17.00 -0.28 10.71
C CYS A 186 -16.63 -1.15 9.49
N CYS A 187 -15.56 -0.81 8.77
CA CYS A 187 -15.04 -1.66 7.69
C CYS A 187 -14.59 -3.04 8.20
N ALA A 188 -13.89 -3.10 9.34
CA ALA A 188 -13.51 -4.38 9.95
C ALA A 188 -14.75 -5.21 10.34
N ALA A 189 -15.75 -4.61 10.96
CA ALA A 189 -17.02 -5.25 11.32
C ALA A 189 -17.74 -5.83 10.07
N HIS A 190 -17.78 -5.06 8.98
CA HIS A 190 -18.38 -5.54 7.71
C HIS A 190 -17.65 -6.75 7.12
N ILE A 191 -16.32 -6.75 7.16
CA ILE A 191 -15.52 -7.86 6.66
C ILE A 191 -15.75 -9.10 7.52
N ILE A 192 -15.72 -8.97 8.85
CA ILE A 192 -15.93 -10.07 9.77
C ILE A 192 -17.36 -10.61 9.64
N ARG A 193 -18.37 -9.74 9.54
CA ARG A 193 -19.75 -10.14 9.26
C ARG A 193 -19.85 -10.95 7.97
N GLY A 194 -19.19 -10.50 6.89
CA GLY A 194 -19.16 -11.19 5.61
C GLY A 194 -18.58 -12.61 5.72
N PHE A 195 -17.49 -12.75 6.46
CA PHE A 195 -16.88 -14.04 6.76
C PHE A 195 -17.82 -14.96 7.56
N PHE A 196 -18.43 -14.46 8.62
CA PHE A 196 -19.35 -15.28 9.42
C PHE A 196 -20.60 -15.70 8.62
N LYS A 197 -21.13 -14.81 7.77
CA LYS A 197 -22.21 -15.16 6.85
C LYS A 197 -21.83 -16.32 5.91
N PHE A 198 -20.62 -16.28 5.36
CA PHE A 198 -20.09 -17.40 4.57
C PHE A 198 -19.89 -18.65 5.43
N SER A 199 -19.33 -18.52 6.63
CA SER A 199 -19.11 -19.63 7.55
C SER A 199 -20.41 -20.32 8.00
N GLU A 200 -21.50 -19.58 8.12
CA GLU A 200 -22.83 -20.11 8.40
C GLU A 200 -23.32 -20.99 7.22
N THR A 201 -23.12 -20.56 5.97
CA THR A 201 -23.49 -21.37 4.80
C THR A 201 -22.65 -22.64 4.70
N GLN A 202 -21.40 -22.58 5.14
CA GLN A 202 -20.50 -23.74 5.20
C GLN A 202 -20.71 -24.61 6.47
N LYS A 203 -21.63 -24.25 7.36
CA LYS A 203 -21.88 -24.91 8.64
C LYS A 203 -20.66 -24.96 9.58
N TRP A 204 -19.72 -24.04 9.42
CA TRP A 204 -18.54 -23.93 10.32
C TRP A 204 -18.86 -23.22 11.63
N THR A 205 -19.88 -22.38 11.62
CA THR A 205 -20.35 -21.61 12.77
C THR A 205 -21.84 -21.82 13.00
N LYS A 206 -22.32 -21.43 14.20
CA LYS A 206 -23.76 -21.45 14.49
C LYS A 206 -24.47 -20.42 13.59
N PRO A 207 -25.70 -20.71 13.15
CA PRO A 207 -26.49 -19.75 12.38
C PRO A 207 -26.87 -18.55 13.24
N GLY A 208 -26.95 -17.37 12.59
CA GLY A 208 -27.42 -16.13 13.22
C GLY A 208 -26.32 -15.21 13.74
N ILE A 209 -25.10 -15.70 13.95
CA ILE A 209 -24.00 -14.90 14.49
C ILE A 209 -23.67 -13.68 13.58
N SER A 210 -23.76 -13.83 12.27
CA SER A 210 -23.51 -12.73 11.34
C SER A 210 -24.52 -11.60 11.47
N GLY A 211 -25.75 -11.90 11.85
CA GLY A 211 -26.81 -10.91 12.09
C GLY A 211 -26.57 -10.03 13.33
N GLU A 212 -25.85 -10.54 14.30
CA GLU A 212 -25.56 -9.83 15.56
C GLU A 212 -24.33 -8.92 15.45
N ILE A 213 -23.50 -9.09 14.42
CA ILE A 213 -22.27 -8.28 14.24
C ILE A 213 -22.63 -6.91 13.70
N HIS A 214 -22.42 -5.87 14.48
CA HIS A 214 -22.65 -4.48 14.11
C HIS A 214 -21.37 -3.65 14.27
N GLY A 215 -21.12 -2.76 13.30
CA GLY A 215 -20.08 -1.74 13.43
C GLY A 215 -20.60 -0.51 14.17
N PRO A 216 -19.71 0.39 14.62
CA PRO A 216 -20.11 1.65 15.20
C PRO A 216 -20.93 2.47 14.22
N ARG A 217 -21.92 3.21 14.71
CA ARG A 217 -22.73 4.09 13.87
C ARG A 217 -21.87 5.22 13.31
N ILE A 218 -21.94 5.39 12.00
CA ILE A 218 -21.28 6.49 11.26
C ILE A 218 -22.37 7.46 10.85
N TYR A 219 -22.22 8.72 11.24
CA TYR A 219 -23.14 9.77 10.84
C TYR A 219 -22.70 10.36 9.50
N ARG A 220 -23.69 10.64 8.62
CA ARG A 220 -23.45 11.31 7.34
C ARG A 220 -22.98 12.74 7.66
N HIS A 221 -21.86 13.16 7.03
CA HIS A 221 -21.25 14.46 7.27
C HIS A 221 -20.62 14.69 8.66
N GLU A 222 -20.29 13.63 9.39
CA GLU A 222 -19.54 13.72 10.64
C GLU A 222 -18.19 14.45 10.48
N ARG A 223 -17.64 14.44 9.28
CA ARG A 223 -16.50 15.26 8.86
C ARG A 223 -16.81 15.91 7.52
N LEU A 224 -16.72 17.22 7.45
CA LEU A 224 -16.72 17.93 6.18
C LEU A 224 -15.50 17.50 5.36
N PRO A 225 -15.65 17.28 4.05
CA PRO A 225 -14.49 17.00 3.20
C PRO A 225 -13.56 18.21 3.25
N LEU A 226 -12.35 18.00 3.80
CA LEU A 226 -11.27 18.99 3.76
C LEU A 226 -10.58 18.83 2.40
N GLY A 227 -11.01 19.62 1.43
CA GLY A 227 -10.36 19.75 0.13
C GLY A 227 -9.65 21.10 0.02
N PRO A 228 -8.68 21.24 -0.91
CA PRO A 228 -8.12 22.54 -1.23
C PRO A 228 -9.21 23.50 -1.74
N THR A 229 -9.04 24.78 -1.48
CA THR A 229 -9.95 25.80 -2.07
C THR A 229 -9.70 25.91 -3.58
N TRP A 230 -10.69 26.40 -4.33
CA TRP A 230 -10.49 26.58 -5.77
C TRP A 230 -9.31 27.51 -6.11
N PRO A 231 -9.08 28.63 -5.40
CA PRO A 231 -7.86 29.43 -5.58
C PRO A 231 -6.56 28.66 -5.33
N ASP A 232 -6.54 27.70 -4.40
CA ASP A 232 -5.36 26.85 -4.16
C ASP A 232 -5.10 25.92 -5.34
N VAL A 233 -6.16 25.33 -5.91
CA VAL A 233 -6.09 24.49 -7.12
C VAL A 233 -5.56 25.29 -8.30
N GLN A 234 -6.06 26.51 -8.50
CA GLN A 234 -5.60 27.41 -9.57
C GLN A 234 -4.12 27.77 -9.41
N ARG A 235 -3.67 28.09 -8.18
CA ARG A 235 -2.24 28.35 -7.90
C ARG A 235 -1.36 27.14 -8.18
N LEU A 236 -1.84 25.95 -7.83
CA LEU A 236 -1.13 24.70 -8.10
C LEU A 236 -1.02 24.43 -9.61
N LEU A 237 -2.09 24.63 -10.37
CA LEU A 237 -2.06 24.51 -11.84
C LEU A 237 -1.10 25.53 -12.47
N ALA A 238 -1.13 26.77 -12.01
CA ALA A 238 -0.25 27.81 -12.50
C ALA A 238 1.23 27.52 -12.21
N SER A 239 1.54 26.88 -11.08
CA SER A 239 2.93 26.49 -10.75
C SER A 239 3.54 25.43 -11.66
N THR A 240 2.70 24.72 -12.43
CA THR A 240 3.14 23.71 -13.42
C THR A 240 3.06 24.21 -14.87
N GLU A 241 2.94 25.51 -15.07
CA GLU A 241 2.82 26.16 -16.39
C GLU A 241 4.20 26.54 -16.91
N THR A 242 5.05 25.53 -17.13
CA THR A 242 6.41 25.66 -17.63
C THR A 242 6.64 24.68 -18.79
N ASP A 243 7.78 24.85 -19.49
CA ASP A 243 8.21 23.96 -20.58
C ASP A 243 8.97 22.72 -20.07
N ASP A 244 9.10 22.54 -18.74
CA ASP A 244 9.74 21.34 -18.19
C ASP A 244 8.82 20.13 -18.36
N LYS A 245 9.39 19.03 -18.87
CA LYS A 245 8.65 17.78 -19.15
C LYS A 245 7.96 17.19 -17.92
N TYR A 246 8.47 17.44 -16.73
CA TYR A 246 7.85 16.97 -15.48
C TYR A 246 6.64 17.84 -15.13
N ASP A 247 6.75 19.14 -15.31
CA ASP A 247 5.65 20.08 -15.06
C ASP A 247 4.50 19.86 -16.07
N ILE A 248 4.81 19.63 -17.35
CA ILE A 248 3.82 19.27 -18.38
C ILE A 248 3.04 18.01 -17.95
N ARG A 249 3.75 16.96 -17.54
CA ARG A 249 3.12 15.73 -17.04
C ARG A 249 2.28 15.98 -15.81
N ASP A 250 2.82 16.70 -14.83
CA ASP A 250 2.17 16.95 -13.55
C ASP A 250 0.94 17.84 -13.75
N ARG A 251 0.99 18.83 -14.67
CA ARG A 251 -0.15 19.63 -15.09
C ARG A 251 -1.25 18.76 -15.71
N ALA A 252 -0.92 17.84 -16.60
CA ALA A 252 -1.90 16.92 -17.19
C ALA A 252 -2.58 16.07 -16.09
N ILE A 253 -1.82 15.55 -15.14
CA ILE A 253 -2.35 14.79 -13.99
C ILE A 253 -3.30 15.67 -13.15
N LEU A 254 -2.91 16.90 -12.85
CA LEU A 254 -3.72 17.84 -12.06
C LEU A 254 -5.03 18.22 -12.77
N LEU A 255 -5.00 18.44 -14.09
CA LEU A 255 -6.19 18.70 -14.90
C LEU A 255 -7.16 17.51 -14.89
N LEU A 256 -6.65 16.28 -15.04
CA LEU A 256 -7.45 15.07 -14.95
C LEU A 256 -8.13 14.90 -13.58
N LEU A 257 -7.41 15.25 -12.51
CA LEU A 257 -7.97 15.21 -11.15
C LEU A 257 -8.97 16.33 -10.88
N ALA A 258 -8.63 17.58 -11.24
CA ALA A 258 -9.41 18.77 -10.87
C ALA A 258 -10.65 18.96 -11.76
N ILE A 259 -10.53 18.77 -13.08
CA ILE A 259 -11.61 19.06 -14.04
C ILE A 259 -12.48 17.83 -14.26
N TYR A 260 -11.89 16.67 -14.50
CA TYR A 260 -12.65 15.44 -14.75
C TYR A 260 -13.04 14.69 -13.49
N GLY A 261 -12.57 15.11 -12.31
CA GLY A 261 -12.85 14.44 -11.04
C GLY A 261 -12.43 12.98 -11.02
N MET A 262 -11.34 12.67 -11.72
CA MET A 262 -10.83 11.30 -11.82
C MET A 262 -10.20 10.86 -10.49
N ARG A 263 -10.32 9.58 -10.20
CA ARG A 263 -9.58 8.99 -9.09
C ARG A 263 -8.10 8.78 -9.49
N ALA A 264 -7.18 8.93 -8.54
CA ALA A 264 -5.75 8.70 -8.79
C ALA A 264 -5.44 7.35 -9.46
N GLY A 265 -6.22 6.30 -9.14
CA GLY A 265 -6.10 4.99 -9.78
C GLY A 265 -6.63 4.95 -11.23
N GLU A 266 -7.52 5.86 -11.59
CA GLU A 266 -8.01 6.03 -12.97
C GLU A 266 -6.95 6.78 -13.79
N VAL A 267 -6.46 7.90 -13.26
CA VAL A 267 -5.37 8.68 -13.90
C VAL A 267 -4.15 7.81 -14.20
N ARG A 268 -3.72 6.99 -13.25
CA ARG A 268 -2.56 6.09 -13.44
C ARG A 268 -2.74 5.05 -14.54
N ARG A 269 -3.96 4.77 -14.98
CA ARG A 269 -4.27 3.77 -16.01
C ARG A 269 -4.57 4.36 -17.37
N ILE A 270 -4.69 5.67 -17.48
CA ILE A 270 -4.90 6.33 -18.77
C ILE A 270 -3.72 6.02 -19.69
N ARG A 271 -4.04 5.74 -20.93
CA ARG A 271 -3.11 5.54 -22.05
C ARG A 271 -3.34 6.63 -23.10
N LEU A 272 -2.38 6.84 -23.97
CA LEU A 272 -2.54 7.76 -25.10
C LEU A 272 -3.67 7.32 -26.04
N GLU A 273 -3.90 6.03 -26.16
CA GLU A 273 -5.00 5.43 -26.94
C GLU A 273 -6.40 5.79 -26.40
N ASP A 274 -6.49 6.20 -25.13
CA ASP A 274 -7.75 6.64 -24.50
C ASP A 274 -8.10 8.09 -24.86
N MET A 275 -7.18 8.81 -25.54
CA MET A 275 -7.34 10.18 -26.01
C MET A 275 -7.52 10.18 -27.52
N ASP A 276 -8.71 10.59 -27.97
CA ASP A 276 -9.03 10.73 -29.41
C ASP A 276 -9.05 12.22 -29.74
N SER A 277 -7.93 12.72 -30.27
CA SER A 277 -7.76 14.12 -30.64
C SER A 277 -8.67 14.53 -31.80
N ASP A 278 -8.97 13.61 -32.73
CA ASP A 278 -9.82 13.88 -33.88
C ASP A 278 -11.28 14.07 -33.46
N LYS A 279 -11.73 13.29 -32.50
CA LYS A 279 -13.08 13.41 -31.93
C LYS A 279 -13.14 14.36 -30.73
N GLY A 280 -11.99 14.81 -30.23
CA GLY A 280 -11.94 15.64 -29.02
C GLY A 280 -12.50 14.93 -27.79
N THR A 281 -12.24 13.62 -27.64
CA THR A 281 -12.82 12.82 -26.55
C THR A 281 -11.74 12.10 -25.75
N LEU A 282 -11.98 12.03 -24.42
CA LEU A 282 -11.20 11.23 -23.47
C LEU A 282 -12.05 10.08 -22.97
N THR A 283 -11.59 8.85 -23.20
CA THR A 283 -12.20 7.65 -22.66
C THR A 283 -11.54 7.27 -21.34
N ILE A 284 -12.31 7.25 -20.25
CA ILE A 284 -11.84 6.82 -18.93
C ILE A 284 -12.20 5.34 -18.78
N PRO A 285 -11.21 4.42 -18.88
CA PRO A 285 -11.49 2.99 -18.86
C PRO A 285 -11.94 2.54 -17.47
N LEU A 286 -12.69 1.47 -17.44
CA LEU A 286 -13.22 0.72 -16.29
C LEU A 286 -12.93 1.32 -14.91
N THR A 287 -13.91 2.07 -14.41
CA THR A 287 -13.89 2.64 -13.07
C THR A 287 -14.17 1.57 -12.01
N LYS A 288 -14.11 1.92 -10.72
CA LYS A 288 -14.56 1.08 -9.60
C LYS A 288 -16.00 0.55 -9.79
N GLN A 289 -16.82 1.24 -10.59
CA GLN A 289 -18.19 0.83 -10.93
C GLN A 289 -18.27 -0.06 -12.18
N ARG A 290 -17.14 -0.47 -12.75
CA ARG A 290 -17.05 -1.29 -13.98
C ARG A 290 -17.75 -0.66 -15.19
N ARG A 291 -17.81 0.65 -15.25
CA ARG A 291 -18.35 1.43 -16.39
C ARG A 291 -17.28 2.37 -16.92
N ALA A 292 -17.05 2.35 -18.23
CA ALA A 292 -16.26 3.36 -18.90
C ALA A 292 -17.04 4.69 -18.96
N ARG A 293 -16.32 5.78 -18.97
CA ARG A 293 -16.88 7.14 -19.19
C ARG A 293 -16.19 7.76 -20.38
N ILE A 294 -16.95 8.42 -21.26
CA ILE A 294 -16.40 9.25 -22.32
C ILE A 294 -16.68 10.70 -21.95
N CYS A 295 -15.66 11.53 -21.96
CA CYS A 295 -15.73 12.94 -21.63
C CYS A 295 -15.18 13.77 -22.81
N PRO A 296 -15.69 14.98 -23.06
CA PRO A 296 -15.07 15.89 -24.01
C PRO A 296 -13.68 16.29 -23.52
N MET A 297 -12.72 16.37 -24.43
CA MET A 297 -11.35 16.77 -24.11
C MET A 297 -11.26 18.31 -24.10
N ILE A 298 -10.69 18.86 -23.03
CA ILE A 298 -10.48 20.32 -22.96
C ILE A 298 -9.21 20.69 -23.73
N PRO A 299 -9.13 21.88 -24.36
CA PRO A 299 -7.98 22.31 -25.17
C PRO A 299 -6.63 22.28 -24.40
N SER A 300 -6.65 22.56 -23.10
CA SER A 300 -5.45 22.55 -22.24
C SER A 300 -4.93 21.14 -21.91
N LEU A 301 -5.61 20.08 -22.34
CA LEU A 301 -5.18 18.68 -22.16
C LEU A 301 -4.74 18.06 -23.51
N ALA A 302 -5.20 18.64 -24.64
CA ALA A 302 -4.82 18.26 -25.98
C ALA A 302 -3.45 18.83 -26.34
#